data_f038abf14c6e59779875e5470924a7f0
#
_entry.id   f038abf14c6e59779875e5470924a7f0
#
_cell.length_a   1.000
_cell.length_b   1.000
_cell.length_c   1.000
_cell.angle_alpha   90.00
_cell.angle_beta   90.00
_cell.angle_gamma   90.00
#
_symmetry.space_group_name_H-M   'P 1'
#
loop_
_entity.id
_entity.type
_entity.pdbx_description
1 polymer ?
#
loop_
_entity_poly.entity_id
_entity_poly.type
_entity_poly.pdbx_seq_one_letter_code
_entity_poly.pdbx_strand_id
1 'polypeptide(L)'
;EVRAGGRIPLIIGRGLTTKAREALGLPPSTLFRLPQAPADSGKGFSLAQKMVGRACGMPEGQGIRPGTYCEPKMTTVGSQDTTGPMTRDELKDLACLGFSADLVMQSFCHTAAYPKLVDVKMHRELPSFISTRGGVALRPGDGVIHSWLNRLLLPDTVGTGGDSHTRFPIGISFPAGSGLVAFAAAT
;
A
#
# COMPACT_ATOMS: atom_id res chain seq x y z
N GLU A 1 6.38 -18.01 -1.71
CA GLU A 1 6.25 -17.35 -0.39
C GLU A 1 6.82 -18.22 0.73
N VAL A 2 6.36 -19.48 0.88
CA VAL A 2 6.80 -20.38 1.97
C VAL A 2 8.31 -20.54 2.03
N ARG A 3 8.97 -20.81 0.88
CA ARG A 3 10.45 -20.96 0.83
C ARG A 3 11.22 -19.68 1.13
N ALA A 4 10.61 -18.53 0.96
CA ALA A 4 11.22 -17.23 1.25
C ALA A 4 10.99 -16.79 2.70
N GLY A 5 10.24 -17.56 3.50
CA GLY A 5 9.88 -17.18 4.85
C GLY A 5 8.70 -16.21 4.95
N GLY A 6 7.98 -15.98 3.84
CA GLY A 6 6.80 -15.13 3.79
C GLY A 6 6.77 -14.19 2.58
N ARG A 7 5.71 -13.38 2.53
CA ARG A 7 5.48 -12.46 1.41
C ARG A 7 6.47 -11.29 1.39
N ILE A 8 6.70 -10.65 2.53
CA ILE A 8 7.62 -9.50 2.62
C ILE A 8 9.05 -9.89 2.26
N PRO A 9 9.66 -10.95 2.83
CA PRO A 9 10.97 -11.44 2.39
C PRO A 9 11.06 -11.74 0.90
N LEU A 10 9.99 -12.29 0.30
CA LEU A 10 9.95 -12.57 -1.13
C LEU A 10 10.00 -11.28 -1.97
N ILE A 11 9.22 -10.26 -1.61
CA ILE A 11 9.14 -8.99 -2.33
C ILE A 11 10.49 -8.27 -2.24
N ILE A 12 11.06 -8.17 -1.04
CA ILE A 12 12.38 -7.56 -0.81
C ILE A 12 13.46 -8.29 -1.61
N GLY A 13 13.51 -9.61 -1.48
CA GLY A 13 14.51 -10.44 -2.17
C GLY A 13 14.42 -10.32 -3.69
N ARG A 14 13.21 -10.24 -4.24
CA ARG A 14 12.99 -9.99 -5.66
C ARG A 14 13.53 -8.63 -6.10
N GLY A 15 13.18 -7.57 -5.36
CA GLY A 15 13.64 -6.21 -5.65
C GLY A 15 15.16 -6.07 -5.58
N LEU A 16 15.78 -6.59 -4.53
CA LEU A 16 17.24 -6.60 -4.39
C LEU A 16 17.93 -7.39 -5.49
N THR A 17 17.41 -8.57 -5.86
CA THR A 17 17.96 -9.38 -6.94
C THR A 17 17.89 -8.63 -8.28
N THR A 18 16.79 -7.97 -8.58
CA THR A 18 16.64 -7.19 -9.81
C THR A 18 17.66 -6.06 -9.86
N LYS A 19 17.73 -5.23 -8.82
CA LYS A 19 18.69 -4.11 -8.74
C LYS A 19 20.15 -4.57 -8.82
N ALA A 20 20.51 -5.65 -8.14
CA ALA A 20 21.86 -6.19 -8.19
C ALA A 20 22.25 -6.69 -9.60
N ARG A 21 21.32 -7.39 -10.27
CA ARG A 21 21.57 -7.88 -11.63
C ARG A 21 21.70 -6.74 -12.65
N GLU A 22 20.87 -5.71 -12.53
CA GLU A 22 20.98 -4.49 -13.35
C GLU A 22 22.32 -3.81 -13.16
N ALA A 23 22.75 -3.60 -11.91
CA ALA A 23 24.02 -2.98 -11.58
C ALA A 23 25.25 -3.78 -12.11
N LEU A 24 25.11 -5.10 -12.21
CA LEU A 24 26.13 -6.01 -12.72
C LEU A 24 26.04 -6.27 -14.24
N GLY A 25 25.09 -5.64 -14.94
CA GLY A 25 24.85 -5.89 -16.37
C GLY A 25 24.40 -7.31 -16.69
N LEU A 26 23.82 -8.03 -15.72
CA LEU A 26 23.36 -9.41 -15.90
C LEU A 26 21.91 -9.42 -16.43
N PRO A 27 21.54 -10.46 -17.22
CA PRO A 27 20.18 -10.58 -17.71
C PRO A 27 19.16 -10.71 -16.53
N PRO A 28 17.87 -10.36 -16.74
CA PRO A 28 16.84 -10.51 -15.72
C PRO A 28 16.81 -11.89 -15.09
N SER A 29 16.41 -11.97 -13.81
CA SER A 29 16.30 -13.25 -13.12
C SER A 29 15.15 -14.09 -13.69
N THR A 30 15.40 -15.36 -13.97
CA THR A 30 14.38 -16.34 -14.38
C THR A 30 13.72 -17.01 -13.18
N LEU A 31 14.21 -16.75 -11.96
CA LEU A 31 13.67 -17.32 -10.73
C LEU A 31 12.29 -16.72 -10.37
N PHE A 32 12.12 -15.43 -10.62
CA PHE A 32 10.88 -14.71 -10.36
C PHE A 32 10.14 -14.51 -11.68
N ARG A 33 9.08 -15.30 -11.87
CA ARG A 33 8.26 -15.23 -13.09
C ARG A 33 7.22 -14.13 -12.92
N LEU A 34 7.22 -13.18 -13.83
CA LEU A 34 6.15 -12.20 -13.98
C LEU A 34 5.12 -12.72 -15.01
N PRO A 35 3.84 -12.34 -14.87
CA PRO A 35 2.84 -12.60 -15.91
C PRO A 35 3.30 -12.01 -17.24
N GLN A 36 3.06 -12.70 -18.32
CA GLN A 36 3.30 -12.17 -19.65
C GLN A 36 2.25 -11.11 -19.95
N ALA A 37 2.69 -9.91 -20.37
CA ALA A 37 1.77 -8.85 -20.73
C ALA A 37 0.89 -9.29 -21.92
N PRO A 38 -0.41 -8.96 -21.92
CA PRO A 38 -1.28 -9.22 -23.06
C PRO A 38 -0.82 -8.40 -24.27
N ALA A 39 -1.12 -8.90 -25.47
CA ALA A 39 -0.89 -8.14 -26.70
C ALA A 39 -1.63 -6.81 -26.67
N ASP A 40 -1.02 -5.76 -27.18
CA ASP A 40 -1.72 -4.48 -27.29
C ASP A 40 -2.88 -4.58 -28.27
N SER A 41 -4.05 -4.18 -27.81
CA SER A 41 -5.28 -4.20 -28.63
C SER A 41 -5.38 -3.04 -29.61
N GLY A 42 -4.49 -2.08 -29.57
CA GLY A 42 -4.56 -0.82 -30.32
C GLY A 42 -5.72 0.11 -29.92
N LYS A 43 -6.54 -0.28 -28.95
CA LYS A 43 -7.67 0.51 -28.43
C LYS A 43 -7.19 1.55 -27.40
N GLY A 44 -7.93 2.65 -27.27
CA GLY A 44 -7.71 3.62 -26.21
C GLY A 44 -7.73 3.01 -24.81
N PHE A 45 -7.24 3.72 -23.82
CA PHE A 45 -7.23 3.29 -22.42
C PHE A 45 -8.45 3.86 -21.68
N SER A 46 -9.04 3.08 -20.80
CA SER A 46 -10.05 3.57 -19.86
C SER A 46 -9.44 4.52 -18.83
N LEU A 47 -10.27 5.30 -18.14
CA LEU A 47 -9.80 6.20 -17.08
C LEU A 47 -9.02 5.44 -16.00
N ALA A 48 -9.53 4.30 -15.54
CA ALA A 48 -8.86 3.48 -14.54
C ALA A 48 -7.47 2.99 -15.01
N GLN A 49 -7.35 2.55 -16.27
CA GLN A 49 -6.07 2.14 -16.84
C GLN A 49 -5.07 3.29 -16.89
N LYS A 50 -5.52 4.51 -17.24
CA LYS A 50 -4.68 5.73 -17.27
C LYS A 50 -4.25 6.13 -15.87
N MET A 51 -5.12 6.03 -14.87
CA MET A 51 -4.78 6.33 -13.47
C MET A 51 -3.70 5.38 -12.94
N VAL A 52 -3.83 4.08 -13.21
CA VAL A 52 -2.78 3.10 -12.87
C VAL A 52 -1.50 3.38 -13.65
N GLY A 53 -1.60 3.71 -14.94
CA GLY A 53 -0.43 4.09 -15.75
C GLY A 53 0.32 5.28 -15.16
N ARG A 54 -0.40 6.33 -14.78
CA ARG A 54 0.19 7.51 -14.11
C ARG A 54 0.90 7.12 -12.81
N ALA A 55 0.28 6.28 -11.98
CA ALA A 55 0.90 5.78 -10.75
C ALA A 55 2.15 4.93 -11.00
N CYS A 56 2.27 4.33 -12.19
CA CYS A 56 3.47 3.61 -12.65
C CYS A 56 4.49 4.52 -13.37
N GLY A 57 4.28 5.84 -13.39
CA GLY A 57 5.19 6.78 -14.06
C GLY A 57 5.10 6.79 -15.60
N MET A 58 4.02 6.27 -16.18
CA MET A 58 3.82 6.31 -17.64
C MET A 58 3.48 7.72 -18.14
N PRO A 59 3.79 8.04 -19.42
CA PRO A 59 3.41 9.29 -20.05
C PRO A 59 1.90 9.54 -19.98
N GLU A 60 1.52 10.83 -20.01
CA GLU A 60 0.12 11.23 -20.00
C GLU A 60 -0.68 10.58 -21.15
N GLY A 61 -1.89 10.13 -20.83
CA GLY A 61 -2.77 9.45 -21.77
C GLY A 61 -2.50 7.96 -21.95
N GLN A 62 -1.35 7.46 -21.51
CA GLN A 62 -1.05 6.02 -21.50
C GLN A 62 -1.60 5.32 -20.27
N GLY A 63 -1.83 4.01 -20.38
CA GLY A 63 -2.41 3.22 -19.29
C GLY A 63 -1.89 1.79 -19.27
N ILE A 64 -2.22 1.09 -18.19
CA ILE A 64 -1.88 -0.31 -18.00
C ILE A 64 -3.05 -1.20 -18.42
N ARG A 65 -2.81 -2.16 -19.31
CA ARG A 65 -3.81 -3.14 -19.73
C ARG A 65 -4.08 -4.16 -18.61
N PRO A 66 -5.32 -4.63 -18.43
CA PRO A 66 -5.61 -5.75 -17.55
C PRO A 66 -4.75 -6.97 -17.89
N GLY A 67 -4.24 -7.66 -16.86
CA GLY A 67 -3.32 -8.79 -17.04
C GLY A 67 -1.84 -8.41 -17.16
N THR A 68 -1.51 -7.12 -17.22
CA THR A 68 -0.12 -6.65 -17.17
C THR A 68 0.33 -6.52 -15.72
N TYR A 69 1.49 -7.08 -15.37
CA TYR A 69 2.12 -6.80 -14.08
C TYR A 69 2.59 -5.34 -14.03
N CYS A 70 2.32 -4.67 -12.92
CA CYS A 70 2.77 -3.30 -12.69
C CYS A 70 2.97 -3.02 -11.20
N GLU A 71 3.74 -1.99 -10.90
CA GLU A 71 4.04 -1.54 -9.53
C GLU A 71 3.64 -0.06 -9.40
N PRO A 72 2.35 0.22 -9.16
CA PRO A 72 1.88 1.60 -9.01
C PRO A 72 2.32 2.19 -7.67
N LYS A 73 2.80 3.43 -7.67
CA LYS A 73 3.04 4.19 -6.45
C LYS A 73 1.71 4.46 -5.74
N MET A 74 1.63 4.10 -4.46
CA MET A 74 0.49 4.42 -3.63
C MET A 74 0.64 5.83 -3.05
N THR A 75 -0.32 6.71 -3.34
CA THR A 75 -0.37 8.06 -2.77
C THR A 75 -1.00 8.06 -1.38
N THR A 76 -2.01 7.22 -1.19
CA THR A 76 -2.77 7.17 0.07
C THR A 76 -2.80 5.75 0.61
N VAL A 77 -2.45 5.59 1.88
CA VAL A 77 -2.47 4.31 2.58
C VAL A 77 -3.30 4.44 3.86
N GLY A 78 -4.38 3.66 3.95
CA GLY A 78 -5.24 3.61 5.12
C GLY A 78 -4.98 2.39 5.99
N SER A 79 -4.71 2.59 7.26
CA SER A 79 -4.60 1.53 8.26
C SER A 79 -5.68 1.71 9.33
N GLN A 80 -6.16 0.63 9.88
CA GLN A 80 -7.17 0.64 10.93
C GLN A 80 -6.71 -0.17 12.15
N ASP A 81 -7.42 -0.04 13.24
CA ASP A 81 -7.07 -0.63 14.53
C ASP A 81 -7.02 -2.18 14.53
N THR A 82 -7.80 -2.83 13.67
CA THR A 82 -7.74 -4.30 13.54
C THR A 82 -6.55 -4.79 12.71
N THR A 83 -5.93 -3.94 11.91
CA THR A 83 -4.75 -4.25 11.08
C THR A 83 -3.50 -3.49 11.51
N GLY A 84 -3.65 -2.38 12.22
CA GLY A 84 -2.56 -1.50 12.63
C GLY A 84 -1.42 -2.18 13.40
N PRO A 85 -1.68 -3.04 14.39
CA PRO A 85 -0.63 -3.77 15.08
C PRO A 85 0.20 -4.66 14.15
N MET A 86 -0.44 -5.38 13.22
CA MET A 86 0.25 -6.20 12.23
C MET A 86 1.04 -5.33 11.24
N THR A 87 0.45 -4.22 10.78
CA THR A 87 1.13 -3.25 9.93
C THR A 87 2.36 -2.68 10.61
N ARG A 88 2.28 -2.34 11.90
CA ARG A 88 3.42 -1.89 12.71
C ARG A 88 4.53 -2.93 12.75
N ASP A 89 4.19 -4.18 12.99
CA ASP A 89 5.17 -5.25 13.13
C ASP A 89 5.85 -5.55 11.79
N GLU A 90 5.08 -5.57 10.70
CA GLU A 90 5.62 -5.73 9.34
C GLU A 90 6.50 -4.55 8.90
N LEU A 91 6.15 -3.31 9.28
CA LEU A 91 7.00 -2.13 9.02
C LEU A 91 8.32 -2.17 9.80
N LYS A 92 8.34 -2.76 10.99
CA LYS A 92 9.58 -3.02 11.72
C LYS A 92 10.47 -4.02 10.99
N ASP A 93 9.89 -5.08 10.42
CA ASP A 93 10.61 -6.06 9.62
C ASP A 93 11.21 -5.45 8.35
N LEU A 94 10.55 -4.44 7.79
CA LEU A 94 11.05 -3.63 6.66
C LEU A 94 12.11 -2.59 7.09
N ALA A 95 12.44 -2.50 8.38
CA ALA A 95 13.29 -1.44 8.93
C ALA A 95 12.85 -0.02 8.51
N CYS A 96 11.53 0.20 8.42
CA CYS A 96 10.96 1.45 7.96
C CYS A 96 11.18 2.57 8.97
N LEU A 97 11.99 3.55 8.60
CA LEU A 97 12.24 4.76 9.41
C LEU A 97 11.24 5.88 9.15
N GLY A 98 10.58 5.86 7.99
CA GLY A 98 9.55 6.82 7.57
C GLY A 98 8.64 6.23 6.51
N PHE A 99 7.53 6.90 6.23
CA PHE A 99 6.62 6.50 5.15
C PHE A 99 7.02 7.18 3.85
N SER A 100 6.95 6.44 2.73
CA SER A 100 7.16 6.95 1.38
C SER A 100 5.86 7.40 0.71
N ALA A 101 4.71 6.85 1.12
CA ALA A 101 3.41 7.28 0.63
C ALA A 101 3.09 8.71 1.13
N ASP A 102 2.46 9.52 0.27
CA ASP A 102 2.20 10.93 0.56
C ASP A 102 1.24 11.12 1.75
N LEU A 103 0.30 10.18 1.95
CA LEU A 103 -0.61 10.14 3.10
C LEU A 103 -0.71 8.72 3.64
N VAL A 104 -0.23 8.50 4.85
CA VAL A 104 -0.51 7.29 5.63
C VAL A 104 -1.39 7.68 6.81
N MET A 105 -2.56 7.08 6.93
CA MET A 105 -3.52 7.39 7.99
C MET A 105 -3.88 6.14 8.79
N GLN A 106 -3.83 6.26 10.11
CA GLN A 106 -4.26 5.24 11.07
C GLN A 106 -5.55 5.66 11.75
N SER A 107 -6.53 4.78 11.81
CA SER A 107 -7.79 4.98 12.54
C SER A 107 -8.00 3.94 13.63
N PHE A 108 -8.99 4.21 14.50
CA PHE A 108 -9.39 3.34 15.62
C PHE A 108 -10.90 3.09 15.61
N CYS A 109 -11.48 2.92 14.44
CA CYS A 109 -12.93 2.88 14.23
C CYS A 109 -13.61 1.58 14.66
N HIS A 110 -12.88 0.48 14.89
CA HIS A 110 -13.49 -0.80 15.29
C HIS A 110 -13.43 -1.06 16.79
N THR A 111 -12.47 -0.47 17.50
CA THR A 111 -12.25 -0.74 18.93
C THR A 111 -12.53 0.46 19.83
N ALA A 112 -13.00 1.60 19.28
CA ALA A 112 -13.20 2.84 20.03
C ALA A 112 -14.36 2.75 21.05
N ALA A 113 -15.47 2.11 20.68
CA ALA A 113 -16.68 2.15 21.50
C ALA A 113 -16.62 1.20 22.71
N TYR A 114 -16.02 0.03 22.55
CA TYR A 114 -15.94 -1.00 23.61
C TYR A 114 -14.54 -1.63 23.64
N PRO A 115 -13.50 -0.86 24.00
CA PRO A 115 -12.13 -1.34 23.96
C PRO A 115 -11.86 -2.38 25.04
N LYS A 116 -11.15 -3.45 24.66
CA LYS A 116 -10.52 -4.38 25.61
C LYS A 116 -9.23 -3.79 26.13
N LEU A 117 -8.63 -4.36 27.18
CA LEU A 117 -7.34 -3.90 27.70
C LEU A 117 -6.22 -3.85 26.64
N VAL A 118 -6.20 -4.85 25.73
CA VAL A 118 -5.25 -4.88 24.62
C VAL A 118 -5.48 -3.70 23.64
N ASP A 119 -6.72 -3.32 23.41
CA ASP A 119 -7.07 -2.18 22.54
C ASP A 119 -6.65 -0.86 23.18
N VAL A 120 -6.85 -0.70 24.48
CA VAL A 120 -6.41 0.49 25.23
C VAL A 120 -4.88 0.67 25.13
N LYS A 121 -4.13 -0.44 25.23
CA LYS A 121 -2.67 -0.40 25.02
C LYS A 121 -2.33 0.03 23.60
N MET A 122 -2.96 -0.57 22.60
CA MET A 122 -2.78 -0.21 21.19
C MET A 122 -3.13 1.26 20.92
N HIS A 123 -4.23 1.78 21.49
CA HIS A 123 -4.64 3.18 21.36
C HIS A 123 -3.58 4.17 21.88
N ARG A 124 -2.74 3.75 22.82
CA ARG A 124 -1.64 4.57 23.37
C ARG A 124 -0.36 4.47 22.57
N GLU A 125 -0.02 3.29 22.06
CA GLU A 125 1.26 3.01 21.42
C GLU A 125 1.25 3.29 19.90
N LEU A 126 0.20 2.89 19.20
CA LEU A 126 0.14 2.97 17.75
C LEU A 126 0.18 4.41 17.18
N PRO A 127 -0.46 5.41 17.80
CA PRO A 127 -0.37 6.79 17.32
C PRO A 127 1.06 7.32 17.25
N SER A 128 1.85 7.07 18.29
CA SER A 128 3.27 7.48 18.32
C SER A 128 4.08 6.79 17.23
N PHE A 129 3.85 5.50 17.02
CA PHE A 129 4.53 4.74 15.97
C PHE A 129 4.24 5.32 14.58
N ILE A 130 3.00 5.67 14.29
CA ILE A 130 2.57 6.23 13.00
C ILE A 130 3.11 7.65 12.83
N SER A 131 2.95 8.52 13.84
CA SER A 131 3.33 9.94 13.75
C SER A 131 4.84 10.12 13.64
N THR A 132 5.64 9.32 14.33
CA THR A 132 7.11 9.39 14.24
C THR A 132 7.66 8.97 12.87
N ARG A 133 6.83 8.38 12.01
CA ARG A 133 7.17 7.96 10.64
C ARG A 133 6.54 8.85 9.57
N GLY A 134 5.95 9.99 9.97
CA GLY A 134 5.34 10.94 9.04
C GLY A 134 3.88 10.65 8.69
N GLY A 135 3.25 9.70 9.36
CA GLY A 135 1.83 9.41 9.18
C GLY A 135 0.92 10.21 10.10
N VAL A 136 -0.37 10.14 9.85
CA VAL A 136 -1.43 10.77 10.64
C VAL A 136 -2.18 9.69 11.42
N ALA A 137 -2.25 9.84 12.74
CA ALA A 137 -3.05 8.98 13.59
C ALA A 137 -4.28 9.72 14.10
N LEU A 138 -5.47 9.17 13.83
CA LEU A 138 -6.71 9.61 14.43
C LEU A 138 -6.78 9.14 15.88
N ARG A 139 -7.63 9.76 16.67
CA ARG A 139 -7.92 9.30 18.04
C ARG A 139 -9.07 8.30 18.03
N PRO A 140 -9.16 7.41 19.02
CA PRO A 140 -10.38 6.64 19.24
C PRO A 140 -11.60 7.57 19.36
N GLY A 141 -12.62 7.35 18.52
CA GLY A 141 -13.81 8.19 18.46
C GLY A 141 -13.80 9.30 17.42
N ASP A 142 -12.68 9.58 16.76
CA ASP A 142 -12.63 10.59 15.67
C ASP A 142 -13.41 10.17 14.41
N GLY A 143 -13.85 8.93 14.33
CA GLY A 143 -14.69 8.42 13.25
C GLY A 143 -14.08 7.31 12.41
N VAL A 144 -14.79 6.98 11.33
CA VAL A 144 -14.46 5.87 10.45
C VAL A 144 -13.39 6.27 9.44
N ILE A 145 -12.41 5.39 9.21
CA ILE A 145 -11.29 5.64 8.28
C ILE A 145 -11.77 6.06 6.89
N HIS A 146 -12.83 5.45 6.37
CA HIS A 146 -13.36 5.77 5.04
C HIS A 146 -13.80 7.22 4.90
N SER A 147 -14.47 7.77 5.94
CA SER A 147 -14.94 9.15 5.93
C SER A 147 -13.78 10.15 5.89
N TRP A 148 -12.68 9.84 6.57
CA TRP A 148 -11.49 10.66 6.58
C TRP A 148 -10.71 10.56 5.27
N LEU A 149 -10.45 9.35 4.79
CA LEU A 149 -9.75 9.15 3.52
C LEU A 149 -10.50 9.82 2.36
N ASN A 150 -11.83 9.67 2.30
CA ASN A 150 -12.65 10.28 1.24
C ASN A 150 -12.61 11.82 1.22
N ARG A 151 -12.21 12.46 2.32
CA ARG A 151 -12.05 13.91 2.40
C ARG A 151 -10.64 14.40 2.10
N LEU A 152 -9.65 13.52 2.24
CA LEU A 152 -8.22 13.90 2.21
C LEU A 152 -7.51 13.41 0.96
N LEU A 153 -8.08 12.43 0.24
CA LEU A 153 -7.43 11.92 -0.95
C LEU A 153 -7.51 12.90 -2.12
N LEU A 154 -6.47 12.86 -2.94
CA LEU A 154 -6.43 13.62 -4.19
C LEU A 154 -7.15 12.86 -5.32
N PRO A 155 -7.81 13.58 -6.26
CA PRO A 155 -8.40 12.95 -7.44
C PRO A 155 -7.35 12.25 -8.29
N ASP A 156 -7.79 11.25 -9.04
CA ASP A 156 -6.98 10.51 -10.01
C ASP A 156 -5.72 9.83 -9.42
N THR A 157 -5.74 9.54 -8.12
CA THR A 157 -4.65 8.84 -7.44
C THR A 157 -4.98 7.38 -7.16
N VAL A 158 -3.96 6.60 -6.87
CA VAL A 158 -4.06 5.19 -6.50
C VAL A 158 -3.67 5.03 -5.05
N GLY A 159 -4.44 4.26 -4.30
CA GLY A 159 -4.15 4.00 -2.90
C GLY A 159 -4.59 2.62 -2.45
N THR A 160 -4.29 2.28 -1.22
CA THR A 160 -4.67 1.02 -0.59
C THR A 160 -5.11 1.23 0.85
N GLY A 161 -5.77 0.24 1.42
CA GLY A 161 -6.17 0.25 2.81
C GLY A 161 -6.37 -1.15 3.37
N GLY A 162 -6.20 -1.29 4.67
CA GLY A 162 -6.37 -2.55 5.41
C GLY A 162 -7.83 -2.96 5.62
N ASP A 163 -8.79 -2.19 5.14
CA ASP A 163 -10.21 -2.45 5.25
C ASP A 163 -10.83 -2.77 3.89
N SER A 164 -11.64 -3.84 3.83
CA SER A 164 -12.30 -4.28 2.58
C SER A 164 -13.34 -3.28 2.04
N HIS A 165 -13.79 -2.33 2.86
CA HIS A 165 -14.75 -1.30 2.49
C HIS A 165 -14.09 0.03 2.10
N THR A 166 -12.77 0.14 2.16
CA THR A 166 -12.06 1.35 1.73
C THR A 166 -12.29 1.56 0.23
N ARG A 167 -12.96 2.64 -0.11
CA ARG A 167 -13.27 3.05 -1.49
C ARG A 167 -12.92 4.51 -1.66
N PHE A 168 -12.24 4.81 -2.75
CA PHE A 168 -11.90 6.18 -3.13
C PHE A 168 -12.87 6.66 -4.21
N PRO A 169 -13.74 7.63 -3.92
CA PRO A 169 -14.80 8.01 -4.85
C PRO A 169 -14.28 8.65 -6.14
N ILE A 170 -13.09 9.24 -6.11
CA ILE A 170 -12.45 9.95 -7.23
C ILE A 170 -11.06 9.41 -7.56
N GLY A 171 -10.73 8.24 -7.05
CA GLY A 171 -9.44 7.56 -7.24
C GLY A 171 -9.63 6.05 -7.35
N ILE A 172 -8.54 5.32 -7.37
CA ILE A 172 -8.53 3.86 -7.36
C ILE A 172 -8.02 3.38 -6.01
N SER A 173 -8.78 2.49 -5.36
CA SER A 173 -8.35 1.83 -4.14
C SER A 173 -8.23 0.32 -4.31
N PHE A 174 -7.17 -0.24 -3.74
CA PHE A 174 -6.96 -1.67 -3.65
C PHE A 174 -7.06 -2.09 -2.18
N PRO A 175 -8.19 -2.65 -1.72
CA PRO A 175 -8.28 -3.23 -0.39
C PRO A 175 -7.23 -4.33 -0.24
N ALA A 176 -6.46 -4.28 0.86
CA ALA A 176 -5.32 -5.16 1.04
C ALA A 176 -5.21 -5.66 2.48
N GLY A 177 -4.46 -6.72 2.70
CA GLY A 177 -4.05 -7.13 4.04
C GLY A 177 -2.93 -6.24 4.58
N SER A 178 -2.65 -6.35 5.89
CA SER A 178 -1.66 -5.51 6.60
C SER A 178 -0.28 -5.50 5.96
N GLY A 179 0.23 -6.64 5.49
CA GLY A 179 1.54 -6.72 4.85
C GLY A 179 1.64 -5.92 3.56
N LEU A 180 0.60 -5.93 2.74
CA LEU A 180 0.56 -5.10 1.53
C LEU A 180 0.41 -3.62 1.88
N VAL A 181 -0.36 -3.29 2.93
CA VAL A 181 -0.49 -1.92 3.45
C VAL A 181 0.85 -1.42 3.95
N ALA A 182 1.56 -2.22 4.75
CA ALA A 182 2.88 -1.86 5.27
C ALA A 182 3.90 -1.64 4.15
N PHE A 183 3.95 -2.56 3.19
CA PHE A 183 4.82 -2.42 2.03
C PHE A 183 4.50 -1.17 1.22
N ALA A 184 3.23 -0.94 0.90
CA ALA A 184 2.79 0.25 0.15
C ALA A 184 3.04 1.57 0.89
N ALA A 185 3.13 1.56 2.23
CA ALA A 185 3.49 2.74 3.01
C ALA A 185 4.99 3.01 3.01
N ALA A 186 5.81 1.98 2.79
CA ALA A 186 7.27 2.04 2.89
C ALA A 186 7.97 2.22 1.53
N THR A 187 7.36 1.77 0.45
CA THR A 187 7.93 1.83 -0.91
C THR A 187 7.21 2.82 -1.80
#